data_44b8c8432122b6caedb4841598d45230
#
_entry.id   44b8c8432122b6caedb4841598d45230
#
_cell.length_a   1.000
_cell.length_b   1.000
_cell.length_c   1.000
_cell.angle_alpha   90.00
_cell.angle_beta   90.00
_cell.angle_gamma   90.00
#
_symmetry.space_group_name_H-M   'P 1'
#
loop_
_entity.id
_entity.type
_entity.pdbx_description
1 polymer ?
#
loop_
_entity_poly.entity_id
_entity_poly.type
_entity_poly.pdbx_seq_one_letter_code
_entity_poly.pdbx_strand_id
1 'polypeptide(L)'
;MGTDWPAAPAAPPADGFASREDALCALAQIGEFFRRTEPLSPITYTLQEAARRSRLTWPELLEEIVPDSASRSVILSSLGIRPPPNE
;
A
#
# COMPACT_ATOMS: atom_id res chain seq x y z
N MET A 1 15.94 20.34 10.98
CA MET A 1 15.69 20.02 10.90
C MET A 1 14.94 19.47 10.67
N GLY A 2 14.62 19.48 10.47
CA GLY A 2 13.80 19.12 10.18
C GLY A 2 13.40 17.95 10.32
N THR A 3 13.01 17.42 9.62
CA THR A 3 12.57 16.34 9.82
C THR A 3 13.50 15.51 9.86
N ASP A 4 13.82 15.09 10.57
CA ASP A 4 14.60 14.17 10.63
C ASP A 4 14.16 13.00 10.23
N TRP A 5 13.36 12.98 9.31
CA TRP A 5 13.11 11.87 8.59
C TRP A 5 14.39 11.38 8.14
N PRO A 6 14.79 10.30 8.51
CA PRO A 6 16.08 9.86 8.12
C PRO A 6 16.10 9.90 6.66
N ALA A 7 16.97 10.57 6.17
CA ALA A 7 17.16 10.60 4.82
C ALA A 7 17.18 9.23 4.40
N ALA A 8 16.37 8.91 3.57
CA ALA A 8 16.37 7.65 3.04
C ALA A 8 17.75 7.36 2.64
N PRO A 9 18.25 6.35 3.10
CA PRO A 9 19.49 5.94 2.62
C PRO A 9 19.35 5.93 1.17
N ALA A 10 20.30 6.25 0.53
CA ALA A 10 20.30 6.18 -0.83
C ALA A 10 19.39 5.10 -1.17
N ALA A 11 18.44 5.40 -1.93
CA ALA A 11 17.50 4.42 -2.33
C ALA A 11 18.25 3.22 -2.76
N PRO A 12 17.77 2.09 -2.44
CA PRO A 12 18.40 0.90 -2.94
C PRO A 12 18.54 1.07 -4.42
N PRO A 13 19.63 0.68 -4.93
CA PRO A 13 19.82 0.78 -6.35
C PRO A 13 18.62 0.23 -7.03
N ALA A 14 18.23 0.87 -8.07
CA ALA A 14 17.07 0.44 -8.79
C ALA A 14 17.14 -1.03 -9.11
N ASP A 15 18.35 -1.57 -9.22
CA ASP A 15 18.47 -2.96 -9.53
C ASP A 15 18.34 -3.85 -8.32
N GLY A 16 18.04 -3.31 -7.16
CA GLY A 16 17.71 -4.13 -6.03
C GLY A 16 16.47 -4.95 -6.28
N PHE A 17 15.54 -4.41 -7.06
CA PHE A 17 14.38 -5.18 -7.49
C PHE A 17 14.21 -4.92 -8.97
N ALA A 18 14.07 -5.98 -9.72
CA ALA A 18 13.95 -5.86 -11.16
C ALA A 18 12.59 -5.34 -11.59
N SER A 19 11.56 -5.51 -10.76
CA SER A 19 10.22 -5.10 -11.12
C SER A 19 9.40 -4.85 -9.88
N ARG A 20 8.23 -4.26 -10.11
CA ARG A 20 7.29 -4.07 -9.02
C ARG A 20 6.89 -5.41 -8.41
N GLU A 21 6.71 -6.40 -9.26
CA GLU A 21 6.32 -7.72 -8.77
C GLU A 21 7.41 -8.32 -7.88
N ASP A 22 8.66 -8.12 -8.24
CA ASP A 22 9.75 -8.61 -7.41
C ASP A 22 9.75 -7.93 -6.05
N ALA A 23 9.48 -6.63 -6.03
CA ALA A 23 9.41 -5.91 -4.76
C ALA A 23 8.23 -6.39 -3.92
N LEU A 24 7.10 -6.67 -4.55
CA LEU A 24 5.94 -7.16 -3.80
C LEU A 24 6.18 -8.56 -3.28
N CYS A 25 6.92 -9.37 -4.00
CA CYS A 25 7.30 -10.69 -3.49
C CYS A 25 8.20 -10.56 -2.27
N ALA A 26 9.13 -9.62 -2.31
CA ALA A 26 9.98 -9.39 -1.15
C ALA A 26 9.16 -8.90 0.03
N LEU A 27 8.20 -8.03 -0.21
CA LEU A 27 7.31 -7.55 0.84
C LEU A 27 6.54 -8.70 1.46
N ALA A 28 6.05 -9.61 0.65
CA ALA A 28 5.32 -10.77 1.15
C ALA A 28 6.22 -11.66 2.01
N GLN A 29 7.47 -11.81 1.60
CA GLN A 29 8.40 -12.61 2.37
C GLN A 29 8.71 -11.97 3.71
N ILE A 30 8.88 -10.66 3.72
CA ILE A 30 9.09 -9.94 4.97
C ILE A 30 7.87 -10.08 5.87
N GLY A 31 6.69 -9.94 5.29
CA GLY A 31 5.45 -10.11 6.06
C GLY A 31 5.34 -11.50 6.66
N GLU A 32 5.74 -12.50 5.90
CA GLU A 32 5.68 -13.87 6.40
C GLU A 32 6.67 -14.09 7.54
N PHE A 33 7.84 -13.50 7.44
CA PHE A 33 8.81 -13.57 8.54
C PHE A 33 8.19 -13.04 9.84
N PHE A 34 7.58 -11.87 9.77
CA PHE A 34 7.00 -11.28 10.97
C PHE A 34 5.76 -12.04 11.44
N ARG A 35 5.00 -12.60 10.50
CA ARG A 35 3.85 -13.40 10.90
C ARG A 35 4.29 -14.59 11.74
N ARG A 36 5.43 -15.19 11.39
CA ARG A 36 5.93 -16.35 12.13
C ARG A 36 6.61 -15.97 13.43
N THR A 37 7.29 -14.83 13.46
CA THR A 37 8.07 -14.48 14.63
C THR A 37 7.35 -13.53 15.59
N GLU A 38 6.47 -12.69 15.07
CA GLU A 38 5.77 -11.71 15.89
C GLU A 38 4.32 -11.59 15.43
N PRO A 39 3.55 -12.66 15.56
CA PRO A 39 2.22 -12.66 14.93
C PRO A 39 1.27 -11.59 15.43
N LEU A 40 1.44 -11.11 16.65
CA LEU A 40 0.53 -10.10 17.17
C LEU A 40 1.11 -8.69 17.14
N SER A 41 2.25 -8.52 16.52
CA SER A 41 2.87 -7.20 16.45
C SER A 41 2.16 -6.30 15.45
N PRO A 42 2.06 -5.01 15.72
CA PRO A 42 1.49 -4.09 14.74
C PRO A 42 2.17 -4.16 13.38
N ILE A 43 3.47 -4.38 13.34
CA ILE A 43 4.14 -4.43 12.04
C ILE A 43 3.64 -5.61 11.21
N THR A 44 3.29 -6.71 11.87
CA THR A 44 2.78 -7.86 11.15
C THR A 44 1.48 -7.51 10.44
N TYR A 45 0.56 -6.88 11.15
CA TYR A 45 -0.70 -6.49 10.55
C TYR A 45 -0.51 -5.46 9.45
N THR A 46 0.38 -4.50 9.69
CA THR A 46 0.62 -3.46 8.71
C THR A 46 1.22 -4.02 7.42
N LEU A 47 2.14 -4.95 7.54
CA LEU A 47 2.76 -5.54 6.36
C LEU A 47 1.78 -6.39 5.57
N GLN A 48 0.95 -7.15 6.27
CA GLN A 48 -0.05 -7.95 5.58
C GLN A 48 -1.05 -7.07 4.87
N GLU A 49 -1.44 -5.98 5.51
CA GLU A 49 -2.39 -5.08 4.89
C GLU A 49 -1.75 -4.35 3.70
N ALA A 50 -0.48 -3.97 3.81
CA ALA A 50 0.20 -3.32 2.71
C ALA A 50 0.28 -4.25 1.50
N ALA A 51 0.60 -5.51 1.74
CA ALA A 51 0.67 -6.46 0.64
C ALA A 51 -0.68 -6.63 -0.04
N ARG A 52 -1.74 -6.72 0.75
CA ARG A 52 -3.07 -6.86 0.18
C ARG A 52 -3.46 -5.61 -0.61
N ARG A 53 -3.22 -4.43 -0.04
CA ARG A 53 -3.61 -3.18 -0.68
C ARG A 53 -2.80 -2.89 -1.93
N SER A 54 -1.61 -3.47 -2.04
CA SER A 54 -0.79 -3.24 -3.20
C SER A 54 -1.43 -3.71 -4.49
N ARG A 55 -2.43 -4.56 -4.39
CA ARG A 55 -3.10 -5.08 -5.57
C ARG A 55 -4.42 -4.36 -5.86
N LEU A 56 -4.75 -3.37 -5.05
CA LEU A 56 -6.00 -2.65 -5.23
C LEU A 56 -5.77 -1.34 -5.97
N THR A 57 -6.78 -0.92 -6.71
CA THR A 57 -6.76 0.45 -7.24
C THR A 57 -7.31 1.37 -6.15
N TRP A 58 -7.14 2.68 -6.36
CA TRP A 58 -7.70 3.64 -5.42
C TRP A 58 -9.21 3.51 -5.26
N PRO A 59 -9.98 3.35 -6.34
CA PRO A 59 -11.42 3.14 -6.16
C PRO A 59 -11.75 1.91 -5.35
N GLU A 60 -11.03 0.82 -5.58
CA GLU A 60 -11.26 -0.41 -4.81
C GLU A 60 -10.95 -0.21 -3.34
N LEU A 61 -9.84 0.45 -3.06
CA LEU A 61 -9.46 0.70 -1.67
C LEU A 61 -10.50 1.58 -0.98
N LEU A 62 -10.99 2.60 -1.66
CA LEU A 62 -11.97 3.48 -1.05
C LEU A 62 -13.30 2.79 -0.83
N GLU A 63 -13.65 1.81 -1.66
CA GLU A 63 -14.86 1.04 -1.40
C GLU A 63 -14.79 0.34 -0.06
N GLU A 64 -13.59 -0.10 0.31
CA GLU A 64 -13.44 -0.77 1.59
C GLU A 64 -13.44 0.21 2.76
N ILE A 65 -12.83 1.36 2.57
CA ILE A 65 -12.65 2.29 3.68
C ILE A 65 -13.84 3.20 3.86
N VAL A 66 -14.45 3.62 2.76
CA VAL A 66 -15.56 4.56 2.76
C VAL A 66 -16.75 3.88 2.11
N PRO A 67 -17.64 3.32 2.89
CA PRO A 67 -18.76 2.57 2.31
C PRO A 67 -19.79 3.42 1.58
N ASP A 68 -19.89 4.69 1.95
CA ASP A 68 -20.89 5.56 1.33
C ASP A 68 -20.46 5.97 -0.08
N SER A 69 -21.21 5.58 -1.08
CA SER A 69 -20.80 5.80 -2.46
C SER A 69 -20.72 7.29 -2.82
N ALA A 70 -21.59 8.11 -2.24
CA ALA A 70 -21.53 9.53 -2.54
C ALA A 70 -20.24 10.15 -2.00
N SER A 71 -19.83 9.75 -0.79
CA SER A 71 -18.60 10.24 -0.22
C SER A 71 -17.40 9.77 -1.03
N ARG A 72 -17.43 8.52 -1.50
CA ARG A 72 -16.35 8.01 -2.33
C ARG A 72 -16.21 8.82 -3.62
N SER A 73 -17.35 9.13 -4.24
CA SER A 73 -17.31 9.90 -5.47
C SER A 73 -16.67 11.28 -5.26
N VAL A 74 -17.01 11.93 -4.17
CA VAL A 74 -16.42 13.22 -3.87
C VAL A 74 -14.91 13.11 -3.67
N ILE A 75 -14.49 12.10 -2.93
CA ILE A 75 -13.06 11.91 -2.67
C ILE A 75 -12.32 11.62 -3.96
N LEU A 76 -12.85 10.72 -4.77
CA LEU A 76 -12.18 10.35 -6.02
C LEU A 76 -12.10 11.53 -6.96
N SER A 77 -13.18 12.30 -7.06
CA SER A 77 -13.18 13.48 -7.90
C SER A 77 -12.14 14.49 -7.41
N SER A 78 -12.04 14.65 -6.10
CA SER A 78 -11.07 15.59 -5.55
C SER A 78 -9.65 15.18 -5.87
N LEU A 79 -9.41 13.89 -6.00
CA LEU A 79 -8.09 13.39 -6.34
C LEU A 79 -7.85 13.32 -7.83
N GLY A 80 -8.85 13.63 -8.61
CA GLY A 80 -8.72 13.55 -10.07
C GLY A 80 -8.87 12.16 -10.63
N ILE A 81 -9.41 11.25 -9.84
CA ILE A 81 -9.58 9.86 -10.27
C ILE A 81 -11.00 9.69 -10.77
N ARG A 82 -11.12 9.23 -12.00
CA ARG A 82 -12.45 9.08 -12.59
C ARG A 82 -12.91 7.65 -12.48
N PRO A 83 -14.17 7.44 -12.11
CA PRO A 83 -14.69 6.10 -12.10
C PRO A 83 -14.81 5.56 -13.52
N PRO A 84 -14.89 4.26 -13.67
CA PRO A 84 -15.11 3.68 -15.00
C PRO A 84 -16.38 4.20 -15.60
N PRO A 85 -16.39 4.39 -16.91
CA PRO A 85 -17.53 5.04 -17.52
C PRO A 85 -18.83 4.26 -17.45
N ASN A 86 -18.77 2.98 -17.30
CA ASN A 86 -20.02 2.27 -17.31
C ASN A 86 -20.46 1.93 -15.92
N GLU A 87 -20.08 2.72 -15.00
CA GLU A 87 -20.57 2.50 -13.70
C GLU A 87 -21.82 3.15 -13.46
#